data_e4e9415b4d1a75b273c5c64b4132c57f
#
_entry.id   e4e9415b4d1a75b273c5c64b4132c57f
#
_cell.length_a   1.000
_cell.length_b   1.000
_cell.length_c   1.000
_cell.angle_alpha   90.00
_cell.angle_beta   90.00
_cell.angle_gamma   90.00
#
_symmetry.space_group_name_H-M   'P 1'
#
loop_
_entity.id
_entity.type
_entity.pdbx_description
1 polymer ?
#
loop_
_entity_poly.entity_id
_entity_poly.type
_entity_poly.pdbx_seq_one_letter_code
_entity_poly.pdbx_strand_id
1 'polypeptide(L)'
;LKVNIVYLSHRNRENMNKAMEILSSQIGPLKFNLIEFSNKTEYFNFHNSLNKITLQDLKSLSDLIRNEEGLDSEEFVVIVSAKSLETPNKKLKTFKDWISFYQDRNIVIKSSGWDKVTENRPHLGIAHQIIENLFQNLSQVDLESIKLNESIHMEVEPCLNSFCENLKETRFKISSGHICGPCQKKALFYVSNNVIVQVRSILNCISQDYNDNCILEYSDKELTIEVTGTYEIFIGGNEFKFDVRAKKSKITYLFYLINHGKDIGVSDFRGNYHHNDAYEKFKSLHEKLSGKTYDYEIDSYLNDPSYRHTKIYKRMKEIFNSEFIANKYRIASTSETVGEGKRTSTVTTYHIDIEPKHLNIPKDLLEFRVSA
;
A
#
# COMPACT_ATOMS: atom_id res chain seq x y z
N LEU A 1 8.56 -17.08 25.02
CA LEU A 1 9.64 -16.72 24.12
C LEU A 1 10.05 -15.26 24.38
N LYS A 2 11.27 -15.05 24.86
CA LYS A 2 11.79 -13.69 25.04
C LYS A 2 12.38 -13.17 23.74
N VAL A 3 12.08 -11.91 23.42
CA VAL A 3 12.53 -11.20 22.23
C VAL A 3 13.20 -9.91 22.68
N ASN A 4 14.52 -9.90 22.64
CA ASN A 4 15.33 -8.76 23.04
C ASN A 4 15.67 -7.93 21.81
N ILE A 5 15.26 -6.67 21.82
CA ILE A 5 15.40 -5.75 20.70
C ILE A 5 16.47 -4.72 21.06
N VAL A 6 17.47 -4.58 20.21
CA VAL A 6 18.57 -3.61 20.34
C VAL A 6 18.46 -2.62 19.18
N TYR A 7 18.26 -1.34 19.51
CA TYR A 7 18.15 -0.27 18.51
C TYR A 7 19.48 0.48 18.38
N LEU A 8 20.28 0.13 17.38
CA LEU A 8 21.63 0.68 17.17
C LEU A 8 21.61 1.96 16.34
N SER A 9 20.84 2.95 16.78
CA SER A 9 20.80 4.28 16.14
C SER A 9 20.43 5.33 17.19
N HIS A 10 21.14 6.46 17.20
CA HIS A 10 20.77 7.61 18.04
C HIS A 10 19.60 8.42 17.46
N ARG A 11 19.26 8.20 16.18
CA ARG A 11 18.18 8.91 15.51
C ARG A 11 16.88 8.13 15.66
N ASN A 12 15.78 8.86 15.86
CA ASN A 12 14.42 8.31 15.83
C ASN A 12 14.10 7.28 16.93
N ARG A 13 14.65 7.43 18.15
CA ARG A 13 14.32 6.57 19.29
C ARG A 13 12.82 6.55 19.59
N GLU A 14 12.13 7.65 19.38
CA GLU A 14 10.67 7.75 19.52
C GLU A 14 9.93 6.72 18.66
N ASN A 15 10.36 6.51 17.41
CA ASN A 15 9.78 5.50 16.54
C ASN A 15 9.97 4.08 17.08
N MET A 16 11.10 3.81 17.74
CA MET A 16 11.31 2.51 18.38
C MET A 16 10.41 2.32 19.59
N ASN A 17 10.25 3.35 20.42
CA ASN A 17 9.33 3.30 21.56
C ASN A 17 7.88 3.05 21.11
N LYS A 18 7.41 3.76 20.09
CA LYS A 18 6.07 3.52 19.51
C LYS A 18 5.93 2.10 18.93
N ALA A 19 6.96 1.59 18.26
CA ALA A 19 6.97 0.21 17.80
C ALA A 19 6.86 -0.79 18.96
N MET A 20 7.57 -0.53 20.07
CA MET A 20 7.49 -1.34 21.28
C MET A 20 6.13 -1.30 21.96
N GLU A 21 5.46 -0.15 21.97
CA GLU A 21 4.08 -0.03 22.45
C GLU A 21 3.13 -0.96 21.69
N ILE A 22 3.22 -0.98 20.37
CA ILE A 22 2.42 -1.87 19.52
C ILE A 22 2.76 -3.33 19.81
N LEU A 23 4.05 -3.70 19.79
CA LEU A 23 4.49 -5.07 20.01
C LEU A 23 4.07 -5.61 21.38
N SER A 24 4.14 -4.77 22.40
CA SER A 24 3.86 -5.14 23.81
C SER A 24 2.36 -5.02 24.17
N SER A 25 1.54 -4.41 23.31
CA SER A 25 0.10 -4.22 23.57
C SER A 25 -0.67 -5.54 23.64
N GLN A 26 -0.16 -6.59 22.96
CA GLN A 26 -0.86 -7.87 22.85
C GLN A 26 -0.29 -8.93 23.79
N ILE A 27 -1.13 -9.45 24.66
CA ILE A 27 -0.75 -10.52 25.59
C ILE A 27 -0.57 -11.83 24.85
N GLY A 28 0.56 -12.51 25.09
CA GLY A 28 0.83 -13.80 24.48
C GLY A 28 2.20 -14.37 24.84
N PRO A 29 2.62 -15.46 24.16
CA PRO A 29 3.89 -16.13 24.43
C PRO A 29 5.14 -15.29 24.10
N LEU A 30 5.05 -14.37 23.12
CA LEU A 30 6.15 -13.48 22.75
C LEU A 30 6.23 -12.34 23.78
N LYS A 31 7.37 -12.20 24.44
CA LYS A 31 7.64 -11.16 25.43
C LYS A 31 8.74 -10.26 24.87
N PHE A 32 8.38 -9.04 24.51
CA PHE A 32 9.28 -8.06 23.91
C PHE A 32 9.97 -7.22 24.99
N ASN A 33 11.29 -7.07 24.86
CA ASN A 33 12.13 -6.29 25.73
C ASN A 33 13.02 -5.36 24.89
N LEU A 34 13.03 -4.07 25.16
CA LEU A 34 13.93 -3.12 24.53
C LEU A 34 15.19 -2.97 25.37
N ILE A 35 16.32 -3.34 24.82
CA ILE A 35 17.63 -3.16 25.45
C ILE A 35 18.14 -1.76 25.14
N GLU A 36 18.41 -1.01 26.19
CA GLU A 36 19.00 0.31 26.08
C GLU A 36 20.54 0.17 26.00
N PHE A 37 21.08 0.50 24.84
CA PHE A 37 22.53 0.43 24.67
C PHE A 37 23.25 1.67 25.22
N SER A 38 24.48 1.48 25.64
CA SER A 38 25.43 2.55 25.96
C SER A 38 26.44 2.70 24.82
N ASN A 39 26.91 3.90 24.55
CA ASN A 39 27.99 4.17 23.59
C ASN A 39 29.32 3.50 23.98
N LYS A 40 29.39 2.91 25.17
CA LYS A 40 30.58 2.23 25.71
C LYS A 40 30.58 0.73 25.43
N THR A 41 29.47 0.18 24.93
CA THR A 41 29.34 -1.26 24.65
C THR A 41 30.21 -1.67 23.47
N GLU A 42 30.77 -2.89 23.53
CA GLU A 42 31.59 -3.44 22.46
C GLU A 42 30.78 -3.67 21.20
N TYR A 43 29.54 -4.18 21.32
CA TYR A 43 28.65 -4.37 20.18
C TYR A 43 28.29 -3.05 19.48
N PHE A 44 28.19 -1.92 20.21
CA PHE A 44 27.96 -0.62 19.58
C PHE A 44 29.16 -0.15 18.78
N ASN A 45 30.37 -0.31 19.35
CA ASN A 45 31.61 0.04 18.66
C ASN A 45 31.83 -0.83 17.42
N PHE A 46 31.59 -2.14 17.54
CA PHE A 46 31.65 -3.04 16.40
C PHE A 46 30.64 -2.67 15.30
N HIS A 47 29.38 -2.43 15.69
CA HIS A 47 28.36 -1.96 14.72
C HIS A 47 28.81 -0.70 13.99
N ASN A 48 29.40 0.28 14.69
CA ASN A 48 29.83 1.53 14.08
C ASN A 48 30.98 1.34 13.09
N SER A 49 31.85 0.37 13.28
CA SER A 49 32.95 0.03 12.37
C SER A 49 32.46 -0.57 11.04
N LEU A 50 31.25 -1.11 10.98
CA LEU A 50 30.68 -1.73 9.79
C LEU A 50 30.17 -0.67 8.81
N ASN A 51 30.37 -0.87 7.51
CA ASN A 51 29.72 -0.10 6.45
C ASN A 51 28.35 -0.67 6.10
N LYS A 52 28.20 -1.97 6.16
CA LYS A 52 26.99 -2.76 5.91
C LYS A 52 26.97 -3.94 6.87
N ILE A 53 25.83 -4.60 7.02
CA ILE A 53 25.70 -5.79 7.87
C ILE A 53 25.52 -7.01 6.96
N THR A 54 26.41 -7.97 7.10
CA THR A 54 26.34 -9.29 6.47
C THR A 54 25.76 -10.32 7.45
N LEU A 55 25.53 -11.55 6.98
CA LEU A 55 25.11 -12.65 7.85
C LEU A 55 26.15 -12.97 8.94
N GLN A 56 27.43 -12.90 8.59
CA GLN A 56 28.53 -13.09 9.56
C GLN A 56 28.56 -11.97 10.61
N ASP A 57 28.34 -10.72 10.19
CA ASP A 57 28.28 -9.57 11.11
C ASP A 57 27.09 -9.68 12.06
N LEU A 58 25.93 -10.17 11.57
CA LEU A 58 24.75 -10.44 12.41
C LEU A 58 25.09 -11.40 13.54
N LYS A 59 25.78 -12.51 13.21
CA LYS A 59 26.21 -13.48 14.22
C LYS A 59 27.12 -12.84 15.25
N SER A 60 28.20 -12.17 14.79
CA SER A 60 29.15 -11.51 15.69
C SER A 60 28.53 -10.46 16.59
N LEU A 61 27.64 -9.61 16.03
CA LEU A 61 26.89 -8.62 16.81
C LEU A 61 26.00 -9.28 17.87
N SER A 62 25.28 -10.33 17.48
CA SER A 62 24.37 -11.02 18.39
C SER A 62 25.12 -11.73 19.52
N ASP A 63 26.28 -12.30 19.25
CA ASP A 63 27.15 -12.93 20.24
C ASP A 63 27.68 -11.89 21.25
N LEU A 64 28.12 -10.72 20.78
CA LEU A 64 28.53 -9.61 21.63
C LEU A 64 27.38 -9.11 22.50
N ILE A 65 26.19 -8.90 21.92
CA ILE A 65 24.98 -8.48 22.66
C ILE A 65 24.64 -9.51 23.74
N ARG A 66 24.64 -10.80 23.40
CA ARG A 66 24.32 -11.86 24.38
C ARG A 66 25.32 -11.86 25.55
N ASN A 67 26.60 -11.72 25.25
CA ASN A 67 27.63 -11.71 26.26
C ASN A 67 27.52 -10.49 27.20
N GLU A 68 27.34 -9.30 26.65
CA GLU A 68 27.27 -8.07 27.45
C GLU A 68 25.96 -7.95 28.26
N GLU A 69 24.84 -8.41 27.68
CA GLU A 69 23.51 -8.27 28.29
C GLU A 69 23.08 -9.54 29.07
N GLY A 70 23.92 -10.57 29.11
CA GLY A 70 23.64 -11.82 29.83
C GLY A 70 22.44 -12.60 29.29
N LEU A 71 22.24 -12.61 27.95
CA LEU A 71 21.09 -13.26 27.32
C LEU A 71 21.35 -14.74 27.05
N ASP A 72 20.29 -15.54 27.22
CA ASP A 72 20.31 -16.96 26.90
C ASP A 72 20.39 -17.20 25.36
N SER A 73 21.02 -18.29 24.95
CA SER A 73 21.07 -18.73 23.55
C SER A 73 19.68 -18.97 22.96
N GLU A 74 18.70 -19.33 23.78
CA GLU A 74 17.32 -19.59 23.39
C GLU A 74 16.47 -18.31 23.23
N GLU A 75 16.96 -17.18 23.65
CA GLU A 75 16.27 -15.91 23.52
C GLU A 75 16.53 -15.30 22.13
N PHE A 76 15.55 -14.62 21.56
CA PHE A 76 15.73 -13.88 20.30
C PHE A 76 16.53 -12.60 20.54
N VAL A 77 17.44 -12.29 19.64
CA VAL A 77 18.11 -11.00 19.50
C VAL A 77 17.68 -10.36 18.20
N VAL A 78 17.03 -9.21 18.28
CA VAL A 78 16.58 -8.42 17.15
C VAL A 78 17.37 -7.12 17.09
N ILE A 79 18.17 -6.93 16.06
CA ILE A 79 18.98 -5.73 15.84
C ILE A 79 18.26 -4.83 14.85
N VAL A 80 17.94 -3.62 15.28
CA VAL A 80 17.34 -2.60 14.40
C VAL A 80 18.41 -1.56 14.06
N SER A 81 18.80 -1.45 12.80
CA SER A 81 19.94 -0.67 12.33
C SER A 81 19.62 0.18 11.12
N ALA A 82 20.23 1.38 11.04
CA ALA A 82 20.15 2.24 9.86
C ALA A 82 21.13 1.84 8.74
N LYS A 83 22.01 0.88 8.98
CA LYS A 83 23.00 0.42 8.00
C LYS A 83 22.36 -0.39 6.89
N SER A 84 22.99 -0.38 5.72
CA SER A 84 22.60 -1.25 4.61
C SER A 84 22.80 -2.72 4.97
N LEU A 85 21.88 -3.56 4.53
CA LEU A 85 21.94 -5.00 4.74
C LEU A 85 22.39 -5.70 3.45
N GLU A 86 23.31 -6.65 3.59
CA GLU A 86 23.74 -7.48 2.46
C GLU A 86 22.90 -8.76 2.39
N THR A 87 22.37 -9.06 1.21
CA THR A 87 21.54 -10.26 1.02
C THR A 87 22.29 -11.54 1.42
N PRO A 88 21.70 -12.40 2.25
CA PRO A 88 22.26 -13.70 2.57
C PRO A 88 22.22 -14.66 1.39
N ASN A 89 21.27 -14.51 0.49
CA ASN A 89 21.08 -15.40 -0.65
C ASN A 89 21.70 -14.83 -1.93
N LYS A 90 22.72 -15.52 -2.46
CA LYS A 90 23.43 -15.12 -3.68
C LYS A 90 22.52 -15.04 -4.91
N LYS A 91 21.44 -15.81 -4.97
CA LYS A 91 20.45 -15.76 -6.06
C LYS A 91 19.60 -14.51 -6.03
N LEU A 92 19.44 -13.90 -4.85
CA LEU A 92 18.65 -12.69 -4.64
C LEU A 92 19.49 -11.39 -4.70
N LYS A 93 20.76 -11.47 -5.14
CA LYS A 93 21.66 -10.29 -5.23
C LYS A 93 21.16 -9.18 -6.15
N THR A 94 20.25 -9.48 -7.05
CA THR A 94 19.66 -8.51 -7.97
C THR A 94 18.63 -7.61 -7.30
N PHE A 95 18.10 -8.02 -6.14
CA PHE A 95 17.14 -7.23 -5.39
C PHE A 95 17.84 -6.08 -4.68
N LYS A 96 17.28 -4.88 -4.84
CA LYS A 96 17.73 -3.66 -4.19
C LYS A 96 16.99 -3.48 -2.86
N ASP A 97 17.60 -2.71 -1.95
CA ASP A 97 16.97 -2.35 -0.67
C ASP A 97 16.59 -3.53 0.23
N TRP A 98 17.54 -4.46 0.42
CA TRP A 98 17.33 -5.56 1.36
C TRP A 98 16.91 -5.05 2.74
N ILE A 99 15.78 -5.56 3.26
CA ILE A 99 15.05 -4.94 4.39
C ILE A 99 15.44 -5.59 5.72
N SER A 100 15.58 -6.91 5.71
CA SER A 100 15.87 -7.72 6.91
C SER A 100 16.35 -9.11 6.52
N PHE A 101 17.00 -9.78 7.44
CA PHE A 101 17.27 -11.21 7.39
C PHE A 101 17.50 -11.76 8.80
N TYR A 102 17.52 -13.07 8.92
CA TYR A 102 17.77 -13.75 10.17
C TYR A 102 18.61 -15.03 9.96
N GLN A 103 19.27 -15.42 11.03
CA GLN A 103 19.95 -16.70 11.17
C GLN A 103 19.81 -17.17 12.61
N ASP A 104 19.42 -18.44 12.79
CA ASP A 104 19.13 -18.98 14.11
C ASP A 104 18.10 -18.09 14.85
N ARG A 105 18.40 -17.66 16.07
CA ARG A 105 17.56 -16.73 16.83
C ARG A 105 18.01 -15.26 16.72
N ASN A 106 18.77 -14.93 15.71
CA ASN A 106 19.31 -13.61 15.48
C ASN A 106 18.62 -12.99 14.27
N ILE A 107 18.15 -11.78 14.41
CA ILE A 107 17.40 -11.05 13.38
C ILE A 107 18.03 -9.67 13.22
N VAL A 108 18.18 -9.19 11.99
CA VAL A 108 18.53 -7.80 11.70
C VAL A 108 17.48 -7.15 10.80
N ILE A 109 17.13 -5.90 11.13
CA ILE A 109 16.10 -5.14 10.44
C ILE A 109 16.63 -3.74 10.12
N LYS A 110 16.35 -3.29 8.90
CA LYS A 110 16.65 -1.93 8.46
C LYS A 110 15.66 -0.94 9.12
N SER A 111 16.16 0.09 9.79
CA SER A 111 15.33 1.12 10.44
C SER A 111 14.97 2.29 9.53
N SER A 112 15.64 2.43 8.36
CA SER A 112 15.50 3.59 7.46
C SER A 112 14.59 3.31 6.28
N GLY A 113 13.97 4.38 5.74
CA GLY A 113 13.16 4.33 4.52
C GLY A 113 11.67 4.05 4.77
N TRP A 114 11.27 3.71 5.99
CA TRP A 114 9.90 3.42 6.34
C TRP A 114 8.97 4.62 6.27
N ASP A 115 9.49 5.85 6.47
CA ASP A 115 8.75 7.09 6.32
C ASP A 115 7.97 7.19 5.00
N LYS A 116 8.61 6.75 3.91
CA LYS A 116 8.01 6.73 2.56
C LYS A 116 6.98 5.63 2.34
N VAL A 117 7.00 4.60 3.17
CA VAL A 117 6.14 3.41 3.04
C VAL A 117 4.94 3.50 3.96
N THR A 118 5.14 4.07 5.15
CA THR A 118 4.15 4.13 6.22
C THR A 118 3.68 5.57 6.50
N GLU A 119 3.77 6.44 5.51
CA GLU A 119 3.24 7.81 5.57
C GLU A 119 3.73 8.56 6.82
N ASN A 120 5.07 8.67 6.96
CA ASN A 120 5.76 9.29 8.09
C ASN A 120 5.52 8.60 9.46
N ARG A 121 5.13 7.32 9.46
CA ARG A 121 4.99 6.48 10.67
C ARG A 121 5.96 5.29 10.66
N PRO A 122 7.28 5.50 10.69
CA PRO A 122 8.28 4.45 10.55
C PRO A 122 8.13 3.32 11.58
N HIS A 123 7.57 3.61 12.75
CA HIS A 123 7.31 2.64 13.81
C HIS A 123 6.42 1.46 13.36
N LEU A 124 5.44 1.72 12.46
CA LEU A 124 4.58 0.66 11.91
C LEU A 124 5.37 -0.33 11.06
N GLY A 125 6.24 0.20 10.18
CA GLY A 125 7.12 -0.63 9.36
C GLY A 125 8.12 -1.42 10.17
N ILE A 126 8.72 -0.81 11.21
CA ILE A 126 9.65 -1.48 12.11
C ILE A 126 8.94 -2.60 12.89
N ALA A 127 7.78 -2.31 13.51
CA ALA A 127 7.01 -3.31 14.25
C ALA A 127 6.57 -4.47 13.34
N HIS A 128 6.06 -4.15 12.14
CA HIS A 128 5.68 -5.16 11.15
C HIS A 128 6.85 -6.07 10.79
N GLN A 129 8.04 -5.49 10.52
CA GLN A 129 9.20 -6.26 10.09
C GLN A 129 9.75 -7.13 11.23
N ILE A 130 9.67 -6.68 12.49
CA ILE A 130 10.00 -7.51 13.66
C ILE A 130 9.11 -8.75 13.69
N ILE A 131 7.79 -8.56 13.59
CA ILE A 131 6.81 -9.66 13.62
C ILE A 131 6.97 -10.59 12.43
N GLU A 132 7.20 -10.06 11.22
CA GLU A 132 7.42 -10.87 10.02
C GLU A 132 8.61 -11.81 10.21
N ASN A 133 9.77 -11.29 10.60
CA ASN A 133 10.96 -12.11 10.76
C ASN A 133 10.83 -13.11 11.91
N LEU A 134 10.21 -12.73 13.02
CA LEU A 134 9.93 -13.67 14.12
C LEU A 134 9.02 -14.81 13.66
N PHE A 135 7.93 -14.48 12.94
CA PHE A 135 6.99 -15.48 12.45
C PHE A 135 7.65 -16.42 11.43
N GLN A 136 8.42 -15.87 10.49
CA GLN A 136 9.15 -16.66 9.50
C GLN A 136 10.20 -17.58 10.16
N ASN A 137 10.98 -17.04 11.08
CA ASN A 137 11.98 -17.80 11.82
C ASN A 137 11.35 -18.94 12.63
N LEU A 138 10.32 -18.63 13.42
CA LEU A 138 9.59 -19.62 14.22
C LEU A 138 8.90 -20.68 13.35
N SER A 139 8.47 -20.33 12.15
CA SER A 139 7.85 -21.24 11.17
C SER A 139 8.88 -21.98 10.32
N GLN A 140 10.18 -21.87 10.65
CA GLN A 140 11.30 -22.50 9.95
C GLN A 140 11.33 -22.20 8.46
N VAL A 141 11.04 -20.95 8.08
CA VAL A 141 11.25 -20.47 6.72
C VAL A 141 12.74 -20.24 6.53
N ASP A 142 13.35 -21.00 5.61
CA ASP A 142 14.76 -20.87 5.29
C ASP A 142 14.97 -19.92 4.10
N LEU A 143 15.51 -18.73 4.38
CA LEU A 143 15.77 -17.70 3.36
C LEU A 143 16.96 -18.07 2.43
N GLU A 144 17.79 -19.04 2.80
CA GLU A 144 18.90 -19.51 1.99
C GLU A 144 18.53 -20.71 1.10
N SER A 145 17.40 -21.34 1.39
CA SER A 145 16.98 -22.56 0.71
C SER A 145 16.66 -22.33 -0.78
N ILE A 146 17.00 -23.34 -1.58
CA ILE A 146 16.57 -23.44 -2.98
C ILE A 146 15.03 -23.54 -3.10
N LYS A 147 14.39 -24.00 -2.03
CA LYS A 147 12.92 -24.20 -1.92
C LYS A 147 12.19 -23.00 -1.34
N LEU A 148 12.73 -21.80 -1.49
CA LEU A 148 12.13 -20.58 -0.98
C LEU A 148 10.64 -20.46 -1.39
N ASN A 149 10.32 -20.83 -2.63
CA ASN A 149 8.97 -20.79 -3.18
C ASN A 149 7.95 -21.69 -2.45
N GLU A 150 8.39 -22.70 -1.71
CA GLU A 150 7.49 -23.56 -0.94
C GLU A 150 7.08 -22.92 0.39
N SER A 151 7.80 -21.90 0.82
CA SER A 151 7.64 -21.29 2.15
C SER A 151 7.25 -19.82 2.09
N ILE A 152 7.49 -19.14 0.97
CA ILE A 152 7.23 -17.72 0.74
C ILE A 152 6.49 -17.57 -0.59
N HIS A 153 5.49 -16.69 -0.62
CA HIS A 153 4.86 -16.29 -1.87
C HIS A 153 5.82 -15.41 -2.65
N MET A 154 6.23 -15.85 -3.84
CA MET A 154 7.15 -15.07 -4.70
C MET A 154 6.43 -13.95 -5.46
N GLU A 155 5.11 -14.02 -5.58
CA GLU A 155 4.29 -12.93 -6.06
C GLU A 155 3.82 -12.06 -4.88
N VAL A 156 3.68 -10.76 -5.10
CA VAL A 156 3.24 -9.83 -4.05
C VAL A 156 1.77 -10.07 -3.74
N GLU A 157 1.51 -10.71 -2.62
CA GLU A 157 0.19 -11.01 -2.09
C GLU A 157 -0.02 -10.29 -0.74
N PRO A 158 -1.28 -10.06 -0.32
CA PRO A 158 -1.56 -9.48 0.99
C PRO A 158 -1.36 -10.50 2.13
N CYS A 159 -0.18 -11.10 2.20
CA CYS A 159 0.20 -12.09 3.21
C CYS A 159 1.55 -11.72 3.83
N LEU A 160 1.70 -11.95 5.14
CA LEU A 160 2.94 -11.70 5.87
C LEU A 160 4.16 -12.39 5.22
N ASN A 161 3.97 -13.59 4.65
CA ASN A 161 5.02 -14.36 3.99
C ASN A 161 5.19 -14.06 2.49
N SER A 162 4.70 -12.93 1.99
CA SER A 162 5.00 -12.51 0.62
C SER A 162 6.42 -11.95 0.53
N PHE A 163 7.15 -12.36 -0.49
CA PHE A 163 8.42 -11.78 -0.81
C PHE A 163 8.24 -10.38 -1.42
N CYS A 164 8.98 -9.41 -0.93
CA CYS A 164 8.98 -8.05 -1.46
C CYS A 164 10.36 -7.73 -2.01
N GLU A 165 10.44 -7.41 -3.29
CA GLU A 165 11.70 -7.03 -3.96
C GLU A 165 12.22 -5.67 -3.51
N ASN A 166 11.33 -4.82 -3.07
CA ASN A 166 11.64 -3.49 -2.59
C ASN A 166 10.72 -3.07 -1.43
N LEU A 167 11.17 -2.06 -0.70
CA LEU A 167 10.48 -1.58 0.50
C LEU A 167 9.04 -1.11 0.22
N LYS A 168 8.73 -0.60 -0.98
CA LYS A 168 7.39 -0.09 -1.31
C LYS A 168 6.33 -1.18 -1.36
N GLU A 169 6.71 -2.40 -1.72
CA GLU A 169 5.80 -3.54 -1.81
C GLU A 169 5.31 -4.00 -0.44
N THR A 170 6.07 -3.71 0.63
CA THR A 170 5.66 -4.05 2.00
C THR A 170 4.35 -3.37 2.43
N ARG A 171 3.94 -2.30 1.76
CA ARG A 171 2.66 -1.62 2.03
C ARG A 171 1.47 -2.56 1.99
N PHE A 172 1.44 -3.49 1.04
CA PHE A 172 0.35 -4.46 0.93
C PHE A 172 0.26 -5.37 2.15
N LYS A 173 1.40 -5.75 2.70
CA LYS A 173 1.45 -6.57 3.92
C LYS A 173 1.05 -5.78 5.15
N ILE A 174 1.57 -4.56 5.30
CA ILE A 174 1.25 -3.67 6.42
C ILE A 174 -0.23 -3.33 6.44
N SER A 175 -0.80 -2.92 5.29
CA SER A 175 -2.21 -2.54 5.19
C SER A 175 -3.18 -3.72 5.39
N SER A 176 -2.79 -4.93 5.01
CA SER A 176 -3.65 -6.12 5.16
C SER A 176 -3.61 -6.74 6.55
N GLY A 177 -2.46 -6.69 7.23
CA GLY A 177 -2.24 -7.36 8.51
C GLY A 177 -2.53 -8.87 8.48
N HIS A 178 -2.35 -9.53 7.33
CA HIS A 178 -2.88 -10.85 7.07
C HIS A 178 -1.83 -11.96 7.00
N ILE A 179 -2.21 -13.15 7.51
CA ILE A 179 -1.50 -14.41 7.27
C ILE A 179 -2.46 -15.33 6.55
N CYS A 180 -2.15 -15.74 5.33
CA CYS A 180 -3.03 -16.58 4.54
C CYS A 180 -3.19 -18.00 5.15
N GLY A 181 -4.27 -18.68 4.80
CA GLY A 181 -4.59 -20.02 5.34
C GLY A 181 -3.48 -21.04 5.15
N PRO A 182 -2.86 -21.15 3.97
CA PRO A 182 -1.71 -22.06 3.74
C PRO A 182 -0.52 -21.77 4.67
N CYS A 183 -0.11 -20.50 4.80
CA CYS A 183 1.00 -20.10 5.68
C CYS A 183 0.69 -20.36 7.16
N GLN A 184 -0.56 -20.09 7.59
CA GLN A 184 -0.99 -20.40 8.95
C GLN A 184 -0.95 -21.90 9.23
N LYS A 185 -1.48 -22.74 8.33
CA LYS A 185 -1.44 -24.21 8.47
C LYS A 185 0.01 -24.72 8.58
N LYS A 186 0.90 -24.20 7.74
CA LYS A 186 2.33 -24.56 7.78
C LYS A 186 2.96 -24.17 9.10
N ALA A 187 2.72 -22.94 9.59
CA ALA A 187 3.25 -22.47 10.86
C ALA A 187 2.81 -23.34 12.05
N LEU A 188 1.60 -23.87 12.05
CA LEU A 188 1.07 -24.73 13.13
C LEU A 188 1.86 -26.02 13.33
N PHE A 189 2.69 -26.46 12.39
CA PHE A 189 3.60 -27.58 12.59
C PHE A 189 4.78 -27.25 13.50
N TYR A 190 5.13 -25.98 13.64
CA TYR A 190 6.33 -25.50 14.32
C TYR A 190 6.05 -24.64 15.54
N VAL A 191 4.93 -23.91 15.55
CA VAL A 191 4.58 -22.97 16.61
C VAL A 191 3.18 -23.24 17.18
N SER A 192 3.02 -22.93 18.45
CA SER A 192 1.70 -23.05 19.09
C SER A 192 0.69 -22.06 18.51
N ASN A 193 -0.60 -22.43 18.55
CA ASN A 193 -1.67 -21.55 18.11
C ASN A 193 -1.67 -20.20 18.86
N ASN A 194 -1.26 -20.18 20.12
CA ASN A 194 -1.21 -18.94 20.92
C ASN A 194 -0.19 -17.94 20.36
N VAL A 195 0.92 -18.39 19.78
CA VAL A 195 1.89 -17.52 19.06
C VAL A 195 1.23 -16.94 17.83
N ILE A 196 0.54 -17.77 17.03
CA ILE A 196 -0.15 -17.30 15.81
C ILE A 196 -1.21 -16.27 16.15
N VAL A 197 -2.00 -16.50 17.20
CA VAL A 197 -3.04 -15.57 17.67
C VAL A 197 -2.41 -14.23 18.05
N GLN A 198 -1.31 -14.24 18.85
CA GLN A 198 -0.62 -13.00 19.24
C GLN A 198 -0.05 -12.27 18.03
N VAL A 199 0.62 -12.96 17.11
CA VAL A 199 1.14 -12.38 15.87
C VAL A 199 0.03 -11.71 15.06
N ARG A 200 -1.10 -12.40 14.87
CA ARG A 200 -2.26 -11.83 14.16
C ARG A 200 -2.83 -10.61 14.87
N SER A 201 -2.92 -10.63 16.19
CA SER A 201 -3.42 -9.49 16.95
C SER A 201 -2.50 -8.27 16.80
N ILE A 202 -1.18 -8.47 16.83
CA ILE A 202 -0.20 -7.39 16.59
C ILE A 202 -0.32 -6.87 15.15
N LEU A 203 -0.41 -7.75 14.15
CA LEU A 203 -0.59 -7.35 12.76
C LEU A 203 -1.88 -6.57 12.52
N ASN A 204 -2.97 -6.96 13.19
CA ASN A 204 -4.23 -6.23 13.14
C ASN A 204 -4.10 -4.82 13.73
N CYS A 205 -3.41 -4.67 14.87
CA CYS A 205 -3.13 -3.34 15.45
C CYS A 205 -2.33 -2.47 14.47
N ILE A 206 -1.27 -3.02 13.85
CA ILE A 206 -0.45 -2.31 12.85
C ILE A 206 -1.30 -1.91 11.66
N SER A 207 -2.10 -2.84 11.13
CA SER A 207 -2.97 -2.60 9.97
C SER A 207 -4.06 -1.58 10.28
N GLN A 208 -4.68 -1.63 11.43
CA GLN A 208 -5.67 -0.65 11.88
C GLN A 208 -5.04 0.74 12.01
N ASP A 209 -3.93 0.88 12.75
CA ASP A 209 -3.25 2.16 12.88
C ASP A 209 -2.81 2.70 11.51
N TYR A 210 -2.30 1.84 10.63
CA TYR A 210 -1.96 2.23 9.26
C TYR A 210 -3.17 2.72 8.48
N ASN A 211 -4.29 2.00 8.52
CA ASN A 211 -5.49 2.32 7.75
C ASN A 211 -6.32 3.45 8.40
N ASP A 212 -6.48 3.46 9.72
CA ASP A 212 -7.28 4.47 10.43
C ASP A 212 -6.68 5.87 10.28
N ASN A 213 -5.35 5.98 10.36
CA ASN A 213 -4.71 7.28 10.13
C ASN A 213 -4.67 7.66 8.65
N CYS A 214 -4.63 6.70 7.71
CA CYS A 214 -4.90 6.98 6.31
C CYS A 214 -6.33 7.49 6.11
N ILE A 215 -7.30 6.90 6.81
CA ILE A 215 -8.70 7.34 6.79
C ILE A 215 -8.84 8.72 7.47
N LEU A 216 -8.19 8.96 8.61
CA LEU A 216 -8.28 10.22 9.35
C LEU A 216 -7.61 11.40 8.63
N GLU A 217 -6.48 11.20 7.97
CA GLU A 217 -5.88 12.25 7.14
C GLU A 217 -6.74 12.63 5.94
N TYR A 218 -7.58 11.69 5.45
CA TYR A 218 -8.44 11.91 4.29
C TYR A 218 -9.93 11.98 4.62
N SER A 219 -10.40 11.54 5.80
CA SER A 219 -11.83 11.50 6.12
C SER A 219 -12.41 12.83 6.61
N ASP A 220 -11.60 13.69 7.24
CA ASP A 220 -12.06 14.98 7.77
C ASP A 220 -11.86 16.16 6.83
N LYS A 221 -11.13 15.98 5.73
CA LYS A 221 -11.02 16.95 4.65
C LYS A 221 -11.52 16.32 3.37
N GLU A 222 -12.76 16.64 3.02
CA GLU A 222 -13.17 16.43 1.63
C GLU A 222 -12.12 17.10 0.73
N LEU A 223 -11.41 16.28 -0.05
CA LEU A 223 -10.34 16.78 -0.88
C LEU A 223 -10.92 17.62 -1.98
N THR A 224 -10.42 18.82 -2.13
CA THR A 224 -10.78 19.68 -3.25
C THR A 224 -10.21 19.07 -4.53
N ILE A 225 -11.05 18.94 -5.56
CA ILE A 225 -10.61 18.66 -6.92
C ILE A 225 -10.46 19.97 -7.65
N GLU A 226 -9.29 20.22 -8.15
CA GLU A 226 -8.98 21.39 -8.96
C GLU A 226 -8.62 20.96 -10.38
N VAL A 227 -9.27 21.59 -11.36
CA VAL A 227 -8.89 21.50 -12.76
C VAL A 227 -8.24 22.82 -13.15
N THR A 228 -7.01 22.78 -13.63
CA THR A 228 -6.25 24.00 -14.03
C THR A 228 -6.71 24.53 -15.39
N GLY A 229 -6.28 25.73 -15.75
CA GLY A 229 -6.47 26.30 -17.09
C GLY A 229 -5.78 25.52 -18.21
N THR A 230 -4.83 24.66 -17.87
CA THR A 230 -4.16 23.69 -18.78
C THR A 230 -4.83 22.32 -18.75
N TYR A 231 -5.99 22.22 -18.07
CA TYR A 231 -6.81 21.01 -17.92
C TYR A 231 -6.10 19.87 -17.18
N GLU A 232 -5.17 20.17 -16.30
CA GLU A 232 -4.58 19.23 -15.36
C GLU A 232 -5.48 19.08 -14.15
N ILE A 233 -5.54 17.86 -13.59
CA ILE A 233 -6.45 17.52 -12.50
C ILE A 233 -5.61 17.32 -11.25
N PHE A 234 -5.98 18.01 -10.17
CA PHE A 234 -5.39 17.85 -8.85
C PHE A 234 -6.47 17.39 -7.88
N ILE A 235 -6.14 16.44 -7.02
CA ILE A 235 -7.00 15.95 -5.94
C ILE A 235 -6.25 16.13 -4.63
N GLY A 236 -6.77 16.99 -3.75
CA GLY A 236 -6.09 17.33 -2.49
C GLY A 236 -4.69 17.93 -2.69
N GLY A 237 -4.49 18.71 -3.75
CA GLY A 237 -3.20 19.32 -4.11
C GLY A 237 -2.22 18.38 -4.83
N ASN A 238 -2.53 17.09 -4.99
CA ASN A 238 -1.70 16.14 -5.72
C ASN A 238 -2.19 15.98 -7.16
N GLU A 239 -1.27 16.07 -8.12
CA GLU A 239 -1.60 15.91 -9.54
C GLU A 239 -2.09 14.49 -9.85
N PHE A 240 -3.31 14.38 -10.38
CA PHE A 240 -3.84 13.14 -10.93
C PHE A 240 -3.38 12.97 -12.37
N LYS A 241 -2.15 12.48 -12.53
CA LYS A 241 -1.46 12.37 -13.80
C LYS A 241 -1.88 11.13 -14.59
N PHE A 242 -2.36 11.35 -15.79
CA PHE A 242 -2.60 10.28 -16.76
C PHE A 242 -1.38 10.08 -17.66
N ASP A 243 -1.08 8.83 -18.02
CA ASP A 243 -0.07 8.56 -19.04
C ASP A 243 -0.41 9.25 -20.37
N VAL A 244 0.61 9.60 -21.13
CA VAL A 244 0.45 10.23 -22.45
C VAL A 244 -0.48 9.39 -23.36
N ARG A 245 -0.45 8.06 -23.22
CA ARG A 245 -1.33 7.12 -23.93
C ARG A 245 -2.75 7.05 -23.37
N ALA A 246 -2.98 7.58 -22.18
CA ALA A 246 -4.27 7.54 -21.50
C ALA A 246 -5.07 8.87 -21.62
N LYS A 247 -4.76 9.69 -22.64
CA LYS A 247 -5.44 10.96 -22.91
C LYS A 247 -6.97 10.83 -22.93
N LYS A 248 -7.46 9.74 -23.50
CA LYS A 248 -8.89 9.42 -23.56
C LYS A 248 -9.50 9.24 -22.15
N SER A 249 -8.79 8.55 -21.23
CA SER A 249 -9.24 8.37 -19.84
C SER A 249 -9.28 9.70 -19.09
N LYS A 250 -8.33 10.61 -19.34
CA LYS A 250 -8.32 11.96 -18.78
C LYS A 250 -9.56 12.73 -19.23
N ILE A 251 -9.87 12.71 -20.52
CA ILE A 251 -11.04 13.39 -21.08
C ILE A 251 -12.33 12.80 -20.50
N THR A 252 -12.43 11.47 -20.40
CA THR A 252 -13.57 10.81 -19.76
C THR A 252 -13.75 11.26 -18.32
N TYR A 253 -12.69 11.28 -17.52
CA TYR A 253 -12.77 11.69 -16.13
C TYR A 253 -13.17 13.18 -16.00
N LEU A 254 -12.59 14.06 -16.82
CA LEU A 254 -12.97 15.48 -16.88
C LEU A 254 -14.45 15.67 -17.23
N PHE A 255 -14.96 14.89 -18.19
CA PHE A 255 -16.37 14.96 -18.56
C PHE A 255 -17.29 14.65 -17.38
N TYR A 256 -17.00 13.61 -16.61
CA TYR A 256 -17.79 13.29 -15.42
C TYR A 256 -17.59 14.30 -14.28
N LEU A 257 -16.42 14.91 -14.12
CA LEU A 257 -16.22 16.01 -13.18
C LEU A 257 -17.05 17.24 -13.54
N ILE A 258 -17.08 17.61 -14.82
CA ILE A 258 -17.90 18.73 -15.32
C ILE A 258 -19.39 18.47 -15.08
N ASN A 259 -19.80 17.20 -15.21
CA ASN A 259 -21.18 16.74 -15.05
C ASN A 259 -21.44 16.08 -13.69
N HIS A 260 -20.67 16.43 -12.64
CA HIS A 260 -20.89 15.92 -11.30
C HIS A 260 -22.36 16.11 -10.85
N GLY A 261 -22.87 15.15 -10.11
CA GLY A 261 -24.27 15.11 -9.66
C GLY A 261 -25.28 14.81 -10.75
N LYS A 262 -24.84 14.36 -11.94
CA LYS A 262 -25.73 13.88 -13.00
C LYS A 262 -25.48 12.41 -13.28
N ASP A 263 -26.56 11.66 -13.43
CA ASP A 263 -26.53 10.27 -13.88
C ASP A 263 -26.53 10.24 -15.42
N ILE A 264 -25.44 9.73 -16.00
CA ILE A 264 -25.28 9.65 -17.44
C ILE A 264 -25.32 8.18 -17.84
N GLY A 265 -26.32 7.79 -18.61
CA GLY A 265 -26.53 6.41 -19.04
C GLY A 265 -25.58 5.97 -20.16
N VAL A 266 -25.38 4.66 -20.28
CA VAL A 266 -24.63 4.08 -21.41
C VAL A 266 -25.34 4.38 -22.75
N SER A 267 -26.65 4.43 -22.75
CA SER A 267 -27.48 4.82 -23.90
C SER A 267 -27.15 6.21 -24.43
N ASP A 268 -26.74 7.12 -23.53
CA ASP A 268 -26.46 8.50 -23.87
C ASP A 268 -25.21 8.67 -24.73
N PHE A 269 -24.39 7.63 -24.82
CA PHE A 269 -23.17 7.59 -25.64
C PHE A 269 -23.29 6.69 -26.88
N ARG A 270 -24.40 6.00 -27.10
CA ARG A 270 -24.56 5.14 -28.28
C ARG A 270 -24.91 6.00 -29.50
N GLY A 271 -24.02 6.02 -30.47
CA GLY A 271 -24.02 6.87 -31.67
C GLY A 271 -25.23 6.80 -32.60
N ASN A 272 -26.24 5.97 -32.30
CA ASN A 272 -27.48 5.94 -33.06
C ASN A 272 -28.48 7.05 -32.65
N TYR A 273 -28.12 7.87 -31.66
CA TYR A 273 -28.95 8.95 -31.14
C TYR A 273 -28.28 10.29 -31.41
N HIS A 274 -28.29 10.73 -32.67
CA HIS A 274 -27.71 11.99 -33.17
C HIS A 274 -28.21 13.28 -32.49
N HIS A 275 -28.94 13.23 -31.40
CA HIS A 275 -29.46 14.36 -30.68
C HIS A 275 -29.32 14.26 -29.15
N ASN A 276 -28.43 13.39 -28.67
CA ASN A 276 -28.20 13.30 -27.22
C ASN A 276 -27.17 14.35 -26.78
N ASP A 277 -27.57 15.23 -25.87
CA ASP A 277 -26.76 16.33 -25.37
C ASP A 277 -25.47 15.84 -24.72
N ALA A 278 -25.50 14.72 -24.00
CA ALA A 278 -24.30 14.15 -23.36
C ALA A 278 -23.26 13.71 -24.41
N TYR A 279 -23.71 13.08 -25.50
CA TYR A 279 -22.82 12.66 -26.58
C TYR A 279 -22.17 13.86 -27.28
N GLU A 280 -22.95 14.87 -27.66
CA GLU A 280 -22.45 16.08 -28.32
C GLU A 280 -21.50 16.87 -27.43
N LYS A 281 -21.80 16.99 -26.15
CA LYS A 281 -20.93 17.64 -25.17
C LYS A 281 -19.60 16.89 -24.96
N PHE A 282 -19.66 15.56 -24.87
CA PHE A 282 -18.46 14.75 -24.77
C PHE A 282 -17.58 14.86 -26.03
N LYS A 283 -18.19 14.78 -27.21
CA LYS A 283 -17.52 14.93 -28.51
C LYS A 283 -16.80 16.26 -28.60
N SER A 284 -17.51 17.35 -28.31
CA SER A 284 -16.95 18.71 -28.33
C SER A 284 -15.81 18.89 -27.33
N LEU A 285 -15.94 18.35 -26.11
CA LEU A 285 -14.86 18.33 -25.12
C LEU A 285 -13.64 17.54 -25.63
N HIS A 286 -13.90 16.39 -26.28
CA HIS A 286 -12.82 15.59 -26.84
C HIS A 286 -12.06 16.35 -27.95
N GLU A 287 -12.76 16.99 -28.87
CA GLU A 287 -12.18 17.77 -29.96
C GLU A 287 -11.35 18.94 -29.38
N LYS A 288 -11.88 19.68 -28.42
CA LYS A 288 -11.18 20.78 -27.73
C LYS A 288 -9.88 20.31 -27.09
N LEU A 289 -9.89 19.20 -26.36
CA LEU A 289 -8.73 18.75 -25.59
C LEU A 289 -7.74 17.89 -26.39
N SER A 290 -8.21 17.18 -27.44
CA SER A 290 -7.35 16.35 -28.26
C SER A 290 -6.71 17.09 -29.42
N GLY A 291 -7.36 18.18 -29.88
CA GLY A 291 -7.00 18.87 -31.12
C GLY A 291 -7.30 18.04 -32.38
N LYS A 292 -8.09 16.98 -32.25
CA LYS A 292 -8.46 16.06 -33.34
C LYS A 292 -9.96 15.99 -33.48
N THR A 293 -10.43 15.89 -34.70
CA THR A 293 -11.83 15.56 -34.99
C THR A 293 -12.20 14.25 -34.35
N TYR A 294 -13.41 14.16 -33.84
CA TYR A 294 -13.94 12.94 -33.26
C TYR A 294 -14.05 11.85 -34.32
N ASP A 295 -13.47 10.68 -34.08
CA ASP A 295 -13.46 9.55 -34.99
C ASP A 295 -14.23 8.33 -34.46
N TYR A 296 -14.53 7.38 -35.33
CA TYR A 296 -15.27 6.16 -35.01
C TYR A 296 -14.61 5.29 -33.94
N GLU A 297 -13.30 5.35 -33.78
CA GLU A 297 -12.61 4.60 -32.73
C GLU A 297 -12.98 5.11 -31.32
N ILE A 298 -13.43 6.36 -31.22
CA ILE A 298 -13.88 6.95 -29.98
C ILE A 298 -15.28 6.44 -29.63
N ASP A 299 -16.13 6.20 -30.62
CA ASP A 299 -17.45 5.59 -30.41
C ASP A 299 -17.34 4.17 -29.86
N SER A 300 -16.43 3.35 -30.42
CA SER A 300 -16.18 2.02 -29.88
C SER A 300 -15.67 2.06 -28.46
N TYR A 301 -14.98 3.12 -28.10
CA TYR A 301 -14.48 3.36 -26.79
C TYR A 301 -15.58 3.83 -25.81
N LEU A 302 -16.60 4.52 -26.21
CA LEU A 302 -17.76 4.89 -25.38
C LEU A 302 -18.71 3.70 -25.18
N ASN A 303 -18.62 2.68 -25.99
CA ASN A 303 -19.43 1.48 -25.86
C ASN A 303 -18.95 0.49 -24.77
N ASP A 304 -17.74 0.68 -24.20
CA ASP A 304 -17.28 -0.06 -23.01
C ASP A 304 -16.81 0.87 -21.88
N PRO A 305 -17.75 1.57 -21.22
CA PRO A 305 -17.41 2.48 -20.13
C PRO A 305 -16.75 1.78 -18.94
N SER A 306 -17.15 0.53 -18.66
CA SER A 306 -16.68 -0.23 -17.50
C SER A 306 -15.17 -0.45 -17.51
N TYR A 307 -14.61 -0.76 -18.68
CA TYR A 307 -13.17 -0.91 -18.86
C TYR A 307 -12.38 0.37 -18.52
N ARG A 308 -12.94 1.52 -18.86
CA ARG A 308 -12.30 2.82 -18.56
C ARG A 308 -12.37 3.21 -17.13
N HIS A 309 -13.57 3.08 -16.56
CA HIS A 309 -13.76 3.38 -15.16
C HIS A 309 -12.82 2.54 -14.31
N THR A 310 -12.64 1.27 -14.67
CA THR A 310 -11.65 0.40 -14.05
C THR A 310 -10.21 0.91 -14.23
N LYS A 311 -9.84 1.41 -15.41
CA LYS A 311 -8.50 2.00 -15.65
C LYS A 311 -8.29 3.29 -14.86
N ILE A 312 -9.28 4.17 -14.83
CA ILE A 312 -9.23 5.42 -14.04
C ILE A 312 -9.09 5.09 -12.55
N TYR A 313 -9.90 4.15 -12.06
CA TYR A 313 -9.85 3.68 -10.67
C TYR A 313 -8.48 3.10 -10.31
N LYS A 314 -7.94 2.18 -11.13
CA LYS A 314 -6.61 1.60 -10.92
C LYS A 314 -5.53 2.68 -10.89
N ARG A 315 -5.58 3.63 -11.83
CA ARG A 315 -4.62 4.72 -11.88
C ARG A 315 -4.72 5.64 -10.67
N MET A 316 -5.93 5.91 -10.20
CA MET A 316 -6.16 6.67 -8.97
C MET A 316 -5.57 5.95 -7.75
N LYS A 317 -5.83 4.64 -7.64
CA LYS A 317 -5.25 3.79 -6.58
C LYS A 317 -3.72 3.77 -6.61
N GLU A 318 -3.10 3.72 -7.80
CA GLU A 318 -1.65 3.78 -7.96
C GLU A 318 -1.05 5.12 -7.52
N ILE A 319 -1.65 6.25 -7.93
CA ILE A 319 -1.12 7.59 -7.64
C ILE A 319 -1.29 7.95 -6.16
N PHE A 320 -2.49 7.77 -5.63
CA PHE A 320 -2.81 8.16 -4.26
C PHE A 320 -2.49 7.07 -3.24
N ASN A 321 -2.21 5.85 -3.70
CA ASN A 321 -1.96 4.67 -2.87
C ASN A 321 -3.04 4.47 -1.77
N SER A 322 -4.26 4.88 -2.07
CA SER A 322 -5.41 4.86 -1.16
C SER A 322 -6.63 4.29 -1.88
N GLU A 323 -7.13 3.19 -1.36
CA GLU A 323 -8.38 2.59 -1.86
C GLU A 323 -9.59 3.46 -1.51
N PHE A 324 -9.51 4.15 -0.39
CA PHE A 324 -10.53 5.12 0.04
C PHE A 324 -10.67 6.27 -0.96
N ILE A 325 -9.56 6.94 -1.33
CA ILE A 325 -9.57 8.02 -2.33
C ILE A 325 -10.06 7.49 -3.67
N ALA A 326 -9.55 6.33 -4.11
CA ALA A 326 -9.97 5.73 -5.37
C ALA A 326 -11.46 5.40 -5.38
N ASN A 327 -12.04 4.92 -4.28
CA ASN A 327 -13.46 4.65 -4.16
C ASN A 327 -14.31 5.93 -4.08
N LYS A 328 -13.84 6.95 -3.35
CA LYS A 328 -14.59 8.20 -3.16
C LYS A 328 -14.69 9.03 -4.43
N TYR A 329 -13.60 9.11 -5.21
CA TYR A 329 -13.51 9.96 -6.39
C TYR A 329 -13.61 9.22 -7.73
N ARG A 330 -13.93 7.92 -7.70
CA ARG A 330 -14.15 7.14 -8.93
C ARG A 330 -15.41 7.56 -9.64
N ILE A 331 -15.49 7.22 -10.92
CA ILE A 331 -16.78 7.20 -11.62
C ILE A 331 -17.54 5.97 -11.12
N ALA A 332 -18.59 6.20 -10.34
CA ALA A 332 -19.47 5.17 -9.80
C ALA A 332 -20.51 4.76 -10.82
N SER A 333 -21.10 3.58 -10.66
CA SER A 333 -22.20 3.11 -11.49
C SER A 333 -23.39 2.69 -10.65
N THR A 334 -24.57 3.05 -11.09
CA THR A 334 -25.85 2.58 -10.55
C THR A 334 -26.57 1.80 -11.64
N SER A 335 -27.14 0.65 -11.29
CA SER A 335 -27.88 -0.17 -12.25
C SER A 335 -29.28 -0.41 -11.74
N GLU A 336 -30.27 -0.08 -12.56
CA GLU A 336 -31.68 -0.27 -12.28
C GLU A 336 -32.29 -1.24 -13.29
N THR A 337 -33.18 -2.12 -12.80
CA THR A 337 -33.94 -3.00 -13.67
C THR A 337 -35.25 -2.29 -14.03
N VAL A 338 -35.41 -1.96 -15.31
CA VAL A 338 -36.60 -1.27 -15.83
C VAL A 338 -37.41 -2.24 -16.68
N GLY A 339 -38.74 -2.26 -16.45
CA GLY A 339 -39.69 -3.07 -17.22
C GLY A 339 -40.55 -3.96 -16.34
N GLU A 340 -41.67 -4.43 -16.92
CA GLU A 340 -42.61 -5.29 -16.23
C GLU A 340 -42.68 -6.69 -16.88
N GLY A 341 -42.75 -7.73 -16.03
CA GLY A 341 -42.92 -9.12 -16.44
C GLY A 341 -41.68 -9.71 -17.13
N LYS A 342 -41.85 -10.36 -18.29
CA LYS A 342 -40.74 -11.06 -19.02
C LYS A 342 -39.84 -10.14 -19.83
N ARG A 343 -40.09 -8.83 -19.90
CA ARG A 343 -39.31 -7.85 -20.65
C ARG A 343 -38.67 -6.85 -19.68
N THR A 344 -37.70 -7.32 -18.93
CA THR A 344 -36.86 -6.45 -18.09
C THR A 344 -35.55 -6.16 -18.78
N SER A 345 -35.11 -4.89 -18.74
CA SER A 345 -33.77 -4.46 -19.19
C SER A 345 -33.05 -3.79 -18.02
N THR A 346 -31.73 -3.98 -17.94
CA THR A 346 -30.91 -3.27 -16.96
C THR A 346 -30.37 -2.01 -17.58
N VAL A 347 -30.70 -0.88 -16.98
CA VAL A 347 -30.14 0.44 -17.34
C VAL A 347 -29.02 0.73 -16.36
N THR A 348 -27.81 0.99 -16.87
CA THR A 348 -26.65 1.38 -16.06
C THR A 348 -26.34 2.83 -16.32
N THR A 349 -26.28 3.62 -15.25
CA THR A 349 -25.87 5.02 -15.27
C THR A 349 -24.56 5.19 -14.53
N TYR A 350 -23.82 6.24 -14.84
CA TYR A 350 -22.51 6.56 -14.26
C TYR A 350 -22.51 8.00 -13.75
N HIS A 351 -21.89 8.22 -12.59
CA HIS A 351 -21.79 9.53 -11.95
C HIS A 351 -20.49 9.66 -11.14
N ILE A 352 -20.16 10.88 -10.77
CA ILE A 352 -19.19 11.19 -9.71
C ILE A 352 -19.95 11.94 -8.61
N ASP A 353 -19.88 11.40 -7.40
CA ASP A 353 -20.51 11.99 -6.23
C ASP A 353 -19.50 12.89 -5.49
N ILE A 354 -19.52 14.18 -5.83
CA ILE A 354 -18.67 15.22 -5.24
C ILE A 354 -19.54 16.44 -4.94
N GLU A 355 -19.44 16.95 -3.73
CA GLU A 355 -20.10 18.21 -3.40
C GLU A 355 -19.52 19.38 -4.20
N PRO A 356 -20.36 20.27 -4.79
CA PRO A 356 -19.89 21.37 -5.65
C PRO A 356 -18.86 22.29 -5.00
N LYS A 357 -18.90 22.46 -3.68
CA LYS A 357 -17.94 23.30 -2.93
C LYS A 357 -16.50 22.76 -2.94
N HIS A 358 -16.32 21.46 -3.23
CA HIS A 358 -15.02 20.80 -3.32
C HIS A 358 -14.51 20.63 -4.75
N LEU A 359 -15.20 21.26 -5.72
CA LEU A 359 -14.86 21.13 -7.13
C LEU A 359 -14.61 22.49 -7.75
N ASN A 360 -13.37 22.72 -8.17
CA ASN A 360 -12.96 23.94 -8.88
C ASN A 360 -12.68 23.61 -10.35
N ILE A 361 -13.59 24.02 -11.24
CA ILE A 361 -13.51 23.79 -12.68
C ILE A 361 -13.43 25.14 -13.41
N PRO A 362 -12.52 25.31 -14.38
CA PRO A 362 -12.46 26.47 -15.24
C PRO A 362 -13.79 26.76 -15.93
N LYS A 363 -14.16 28.04 -16.00
CA LYS A 363 -15.46 28.46 -16.58
C LYS A 363 -15.65 28.02 -18.02
N ASP A 364 -14.59 27.97 -18.80
CA ASP A 364 -14.60 27.55 -20.20
C ASP A 364 -14.89 26.04 -20.38
N LEU A 365 -14.72 25.23 -19.32
CA LEU A 365 -15.14 23.83 -19.35
C LEU A 365 -16.62 23.64 -18.98
N LEU A 366 -17.24 24.60 -18.33
CA LEU A 366 -18.66 24.50 -17.94
C LEU A 366 -19.61 24.51 -19.15
N GLU A 367 -19.16 24.96 -20.32
CA GLU A 367 -19.91 24.86 -21.58
C GLU A 367 -20.22 23.42 -22.00
N PHE A 368 -19.41 22.45 -21.52
CA PHE A 368 -19.60 21.02 -21.77
C PHE A 368 -20.51 20.32 -20.75
N ARG A 369 -21.17 21.10 -19.90
CA ARG A 369 -22.15 20.56 -18.97
C ARG A 369 -23.41 20.16 -19.72
N VAL A 370 -23.86 18.90 -19.49
CA VAL A 370 -25.08 18.36 -20.05
C VAL A 370 -26.27 19.17 -19.51
N SER A 371 -27.26 19.45 -20.35
CA SER A 371 -28.49 20.14 -19.94
C SER A 371 -29.28 19.32 -18.89
N ALA A 372 -30.06 19.99 -18.06
CA ALA A 372 -30.82 19.33 -17.00
C ALA A 372 -31.92 18.45 -17.54
#